data_d5a4e376e3fb115266bf0fb7832bb621
#
_entry.id   d5a4e376e3fb115266bf0fb7832bb621
#
_cell.length_a   1.000
_cell.length_b   1.000
_cell.length_c   1.000
_cell.angle_alpha   90.00
_cell.angle_beta   90.00
_cell.angle_gamma   90.00
#
_symmetry.space_group_name_H-M   'P 1'
#
loop_
_entity.id
_entity.type
_entity.pdbx_description
1 polymer ?
#
loop_
_entity_poly.entity_id
_entity_poly.type
_entity_poly.pdbx_seq_one_letter_code
_entity_poly.pdbx_strand_id
1 'polypeptide(L)'
;MGWCDGCTNGSLPEPALQGHLLIGPPGSGKTTLAATLAPLLRARIVSSDNLRKELWGDAGVQGPWTELEPLLHRAIDNALADSDNVLVDATHAQLSWRSRLMHRDLGARRLQWFGWWLQTPLDQCLTWNRSRHRRVPDAVIRAMHQKLTTPPDRPDPSEGFTGLVRLNPAAASLNDQVNQALLSILRHEER
;
A
#
# COMPACT_ATOMS: atom_id res chain seq x y z
N MET A 1 -28.17 51.94 -8.84
CA MET A 1 -27.97 51.00 -7.76
C MET A 1 -27.78 49.60 -8.37
N GLY A 2 -26.54 49.26 -8.65
CA GLY A 2 -26.18 47.92 -9.23
C GLY A 2 -25.71 47.02 -8.12
N TRP A 3 -26.35 45.89 -8.00
CA TRP A 3 -25.94 44.79 -7.13
C TRP A 3 -24.90 43.96 -7.88
N CYS A 4 -23.71 43.85 -7.33
CA CYS A 4 -22.67 42.95 -7.83
C CYS A 4 -22.91 41.55 -7.23
N ASP A 5 -23.61 40.70 -7.97
CA ASP A 5 -23.64 39.25 -7.71
C ASP A 5 -22.34 38.64 -8.20
N GLY A 6 -21.42 38.39 -7.35
CA GLY A 6 -20.12 37.79 -7.63
C GLY A 6 -19.54 37.04 -6.44
N CYS A 7 -20.39 36.38 -5.63
CA CYS A 7 -19.91 35.40 -4.66
C CYS A 7 -19.67 34.07 -5.38
N THR A 8 -18.47 33.90 -5.93
CA THR A 8 -17.99 32.56 -6.28
C THR A 8 -17.90 31.75 -4.99
N ASN A 9 -18.80 30.78 -4.86
CA ASN A 9 -18.70 29.73 -3.86
C ASN A 9 -17.35 29.04 -4.06
N GLY A 10 -16.35 29.49 -3.33
CA GLY A 10 -15.09 28.77 -3.17
C GLY A 10 -15.38 27.50 -2.36
N SER A 11 -15.80 26.43 -3.05
CA SER A 11 -15.79 25.11 -2.45
C SER A 11 -14.35 24.84 -2.01
N LEU A 12 -14.17 24.55 -0.71
CA LEU A 12 -12.88 24.06 -0.21
C LEU A 12 -12.44 22.90 -1.13
N PRO A 13 -11.18 22.86 -1.54
CA PRO A 13 -10.70 21.75 -2.34
C PRO A 13 -11.00 20.43 -1.59
N GLU A 14 -11.65 19.49 -2.29
CA GLU A 14 -11.89 18.17 -1.72
C GLU A 14 -10.54 17.58 -1.29
N PRO A 15 -10.48 16.92 -0.11
CA PRO A 15 -9.25 16.31 0.35
C PRO A 15 -8.75 15.34 -0.72
N ALA A 16 -7.46 15.43 -1.03
CA ALA A 16 -6.84 14.54 -2.00
C ALA A 16 -6.96 13.09 -1.51
N LEU A 17 -7.47 12.21 -2.37
CA LEU A 17 -7.53 10.77 -2.06
C LEU A 17 -6.13 10.20 -1.88
N GLN A 18 -6.00 9.24 -0.98
CA GLN A 18 -4.72 8.63 -0.62
C GLN A 18 -4.68 7.17 -1.06
N GLY A 19 -3.55 6.80 -1.66
CA GLY A 19 -3.19 5.42 -1.94
C GLY A 19 -2.07 4.97 -1.00
N HIS A 20 -2.25 3.82 -0.37
CA HIS A 20 -1.27 3.27 0.56
C HIS A 20 -0.76 1.92 0.04
N LEU A 21 0.55 1.80 -0.17
CA LEU A 21 1.20 0.55 -0.57
C LEU A 21 1.86 -0.12 0.63
N LEU A 22 1.46 -1.35 0.94
CA LEU A 22 2.21 -2.19 1.86
C LEU A 22 3.38 -2.82 1.11
N ILE A 23 4.59 -2.66 1.62
CA ILE A 23 5.82 -3.16 1.00
C ILE A 23 6.52 -4.09 1.98
N GLY A 24 6.76 -5.34 1.57
CA GLY A 24 7.41 -6.32 2.43
C GLY A 24 7.29 -7.74 1.92
N PRO A 25 8.21 -8.65 2.27
CA PRO A 25 8.15 -10.05 1.82
C PRO A 25 6.97 -10.80 2.46
N PRO A 26 6.60 -11.99 1.97
CA PRO A 26 5.66 -12.84 2.68
C PRO A 26 6.14 -13.12 4.12
N GLY A 27 5.22 -13.15 5.08
CA GLY A 27 5.56 -13.31 6.50
C GLY A 27 6.05 -12.03 7.20
N SER A 28 6.11 -10.87 6.56
CA SER A 28 6.56 -9.62 7.20
C SER A 28 5.53 -8.92 8.09
N GLY A 29 4.26 -9.38 8.12
CA GLY A 29 3.20 -8.75 8.93
C GLY A 29 2.30 -7.78 8.14
N LYS A 30 2.35 -7.73 6.81
CA LYS A 30 1.54 -6.83 5.98
C LYS A 30 0.03 -6.90 6.27
N THR A 31 -0.53 -8.09 6.31
CA THR A 31 -1.98 -8.27 6.55
C THR A 31 -2.40 -7.79 7.94
N THR A 32 -1.53 -7.96 8.94
CA THR A 32 -1.75 -7.39 10.28
C THR A 32 -1.71 -5.88 10.24
N LEU A 33 -0.71 -5.30 9.55
CA LEU A 33 -0.62 -3.86 9.34
C LEU A 33 -1.83 -3.32 8.57
N ALA A 34 -2.29 -4.02 7.52
CA ALA A 34 -3.49 -3.64 6.76
C ALA A 34 -4.71 -3.52 7.67
N ALA A 35 -4.94 -4.51 8.53
CA ALA A 35 -6.06 -4.51 9.47
C ALA A 35 -5.99 -3.35 10.49
N THR A 36 -4.78 -2.94 10.89
CA THR A 36 -4.56 -1.81 11.79
C THR A 36 -4.76 -0.47 11.06
N LEU A 37 -4.19 -0.32 9.87
CA LEU A 37 -4.20 0.95 9.13
C LEU A 37 -5.55 1.29 8.49
N ALA A 38 -6.23 0.30 7.92
CA ALA A 38 -7.43 0.55 7.12
C ALA A 38 -8.51 1.37 7.85
N PRO A 39 -8.88 1.07 9.12
CA PRO A 39 -9.86 1.89 9.84
C PRO A 39 -9.33 3.29 10.17
N LEU A 40 -8.03 3.44 10.48
CA LEU A 40 -7.41 4.73 10.81
C LEU A 40 -7.35 5.66 9.61
N LEU A 41 -7.11 5.10 8.42
CA LEU A 41 -6.98 5.82 7.16
C LEU A 41 -8.31 5.93 6.40
N ARG A 42 -9.39 5.34 6.90
CA ARG A 42 -10.66 5.19 6.17
C ARG A 42 -10.42 4.62 4.77
N ALA A 43 -9.58 3.58 4.70
CA ALA A 43 -9.13 3.02 3.44
C ALA A 43 -9.79 1.66 3.17
N ARG A 44 -10.16 1.43 1.91
CA ARG A 44 -10.57 0.11 1.44
C ARG A 44 -9.35 -0.75 1.16
N ILE A 45 -9.31 -1.95 1.72
CA ILE A 45 -8.22 -2.91 1.46
C ILE A 45 -8.45 -3.59 0.11
N VAL A 46 -7.47 -3.46 -0.79
CA VAL A 46 -7.37 -4.22 -2.03
C VAL A 46 -6.24 -5.24 -1.88
N SER A 47 -6.60 -6.52 -1.76
CA SER A 47 -5.66 -7.60 -1.50
C SER A 47 -5.38 -8.42 -2.75
N SER A 48 -4.11 -8.52 -3.14
CA SER A 48 -3.70 -9.39 -4.27
C SER A 48 -4.00 -10.87 -4.03
N ASP A 49 -3.99 -11.31 -2.77
CA ASP A 49 -4.32 -12.70 -2.42
C ASP A 49 -5.84 -12.97 -2.58
N ASN A 50 -6.70 -12.00 -2.24
CA ASN A 50 -8.14 -12.12 -2.47
C ASN A 50 -8.46 -12.14 -3.97
N LEU A 51 -7.82 -11.27 -4.75
CA LEU A 51 -8.00 -11.26 -6.21
C LEU A 51 -7.52 -12.57 -6.87
N ARG A 52 -6.43 -13.16 -6.38
CA ARG A 52 -6.00 -14.50 -6.83
C ARG A 52 -7.05 -15.56 -6.50
N LYS A 53 -7.64 -15.50 -5.30
CA LYS A 53 -8.69 -16.44 -4.92
C LYS A 53 -9.93 -16.31 -5.81
N GLU A 54 -10.30 -15.10 -6.19
CA GLU A 54 -11.41 -14.84 -7.14
C GLU A 54 -11.09 -15.41 -8.53
N LEU A 55 -9.87 -15.16 -9.04
CA LEU A 55 -9.45 -15.59 -10.39
C LEU A 55 -9.28 -17.10 -10.52
N TRP A 56 -8.62 -17.70 -9.53
CA TRP A 56 -8.12 -19.08 -9.65
C TRP A 56 -8.64 -20.02 -8.56
N GLY A 57 -9.56 -19.56 -7.72
CA GLY A 57 -10.10 -20.35 -6.60
C GLY A 57 -9.16 -20.52 -5.41
N ASP A 58 -7.87 -20.20 -5.56
CA ASP A 58 -6.84 -20.32 -4.52
C ASP A 58 -5.90 -19.10 -4.54
N ALA A 59 -5.79 -18.44 -3.39
CA ALA A 59 -4.87 -17.32 -3.20
C ALA A 59 -3.37 -17.70 -3.37
N GLY A 60 -3.03 -18.98 -3.34
CA GLY A 60 -1.68 -19.53 -3.54
C GLY A 60 -1.22 -19.59 -4.98
N VAL A 61 -2.14 -19.59 -5.92
CA VAL A 61 -1.81 -19.68 -7.34
C VAL A 61 -1.03 -18.44 -7.77
N GLN A 62 0.18 -18.64 -8.28
CA GLN A 62 1.03 -17.59 -8.86
C GLN A 62 0.78 -17.54 -10.37
N GLY A 63 -0.45 -17.19 -10.76
CA GLY A 63 -0.82 -17.03 -12.17
C GLY A 63 -0.14 -15.81 -12.83
N PRO A 64 -0.35 -15.62 -14.15
CA PRO A 64 0.22 -14.51 -14.89
C PRO A 64 -0.14 -13.16 -14.29
N TRP A 65 0.86 -12.30 -14.10
CA TRP A 65 0.62 -10.92 -13.61
C TRP A 65 -0.29 -10.14 -14.54
N THR A 66 -0.23 -10.40 -15.83
CA THR A 66 -1.06 -9.80 -16.87
C THR A 66 -2.57 -10.04 -16.67
N GLU A 67 -2.95 -11.10 -15.97
CA GLU A 67 -4.35 -11.37 -15.61
C GLU A 67 -4.74 -10.70 -14.29
N LEU A 68 -3.83 -10.67 -13.32
CA LEU A 68 -4.07 -10.10 -11.99
C LEU A 68 -4.07 -8.56 -11.99
N GLU A 69 -3.13 -7.94 -12.72
CA GLU A 69 -2.92 -6.49 -12.72
C GLU A 69 -4.16 -5.69 -13.13
N PRO A 70 -4.92 -6.06 -14.20
CA PRO A 70 -6.15 -5.35 -14.56
C PRO A 70 -7.23 -5.41 -13.47
N LEU A 71 -7.34 -6.53 -12.75
CA LEU A 71 -8.29 -6.66 -11.65
C LEU A 71 -7.87 -5.84 -10.44
N LEU A 72 -6.58 -5.81 -10.14
CA LEU A 72 -6.02 -4.96 -9.09
C LEU A 72 -6.34 -3.49 -9.39
N HIS A 73 -6.10 -3.04 -10.62
CA HIS A 73 -6.41 -1.68 -11.03
C HIS A 73 -7.90 -1.36 -10.92
N ARG A 74 -8.77 -2.26 -11.41
CA ARG A 74 -10.23 -2.09 -11.30
C ARG A 74 -10.70 -2.03 -9.84
N ALA A 75 -10.17 -2.86 -8.96
CA ALA A 75 -10.51 -2.85 -7.54
C ALA A 75 -10.10 -1.53 -6.87
N ILE A 76 -8.94 -0.99 -7.24
CA ILE A 76 -8.47 0.33 -6.78
C ILE A 76 -9.40 1.43 -7.33
N ASP A 77 -9.74 1.42 -8.62
CA ASP A 77 -10.61 2.41 -9.22
C ASP A 77 -12.00 2.43 -8.60
N ASN A 78 -12.54 1.25 -8.28
CA ASN A 78 -13.82 1.13 -7.57
C ASN A 78 -13.75 1.74 -6.15
N ALA A 79 -12.67 1.46 -5.41
CA ALA A 79 -12.46 2.07 -4.09
C ALA A 79 -12.41 3.60 -4.16
N LEU A 80 -11.64 4.13 -5.12
CA LEU A 80 -11.52 5.56 -5.34
C LEU A 80 -12.81 6.22 -5.86
N ALA A 81 -13.64 5.47 -6.61
CA ALA A 81 -14.94 5.96 -7.08
C ALA A 81 -15.94 6.16 -5.94
N ASP A 82 -15.84 5.33 -4.91
CA ASP A 82 -16.65 5.44 -3.69
C ASP A 82 -16.08 6.49 -2.70
N SER A 83 -15.09 7.28 -3.14
CA SER A 83 -14.40 8.31 -2.33
C SER A 83 -13.68 7.76 -1.09
N ASP A 84 -13.26 6.50 -1.15
CA ASP A 84 -12.43 5.88 -0.13
C ASP A 84 -10.94 6.04 -0.44
N ASN A 85 -10.12 6.19 0.58
CA ASN A 85 -8.69 5.91 0.43
C ASN A 85 -8.49 4.44 0.13
N VAL A 86 -7.39 4.09 -0.54
CA VAL A 86 -7.10 2.69 -0.89
C VAL A 86 -5.83 2.20 -0.22
N LEU A 87 -5.88 0.99 0.35
CA LEU A 87 -4.73 0.31 0.91
C LEU A 87 -4.50 -0.99 0.13
N VAL A 88 -3.36 -1.08 -0.56
CA VAL A 88 -3.02 -2.22 -1.41
C VAL A 88 -2.15 -3.21 -0.64
N ASP A 89 -2.75 -4.36 -0.25
CA ASP A 89 -2.06 -5.47 0.41
C ASP A 89 -1.47 -6.43 -0.62
N ALA A 90 -0.24 -6.13 -1.03
CA ALA A 90 0.58 -6.97 -1.88
C ALA A 90 2.06 -6.84 -1.48
N THR A 91 2.93 -7.68 -2.03
CA THR A 91 4.36 -7.68 -1.66
C THR A 91 5.10 -6.43 -2.12
N HIS A 92 4.76 -5.89 -3.30
CA HIS A 92 5.38 -4.72 -3.93
C HIS A 92 6.92 -4.75 -3.93
N ALA A 93 7.50 -5.96 -4.14
CA ALA A 93 8.94 -6.20 -4.01
C ALA A 93 9.77 -5.66 -5.16
N GLN A 94 9.17 -5.18 -6.25
CA GLN A 94 9.88 -4.66 -7.42
C GLN A 94 9.54 -3.19 -7.65
N LEU A 95 10.56 -2.37 -7.92
CA LEU A 95 10.41 -0.96 -8.28
C LEU A 95 9.44 -0.78 -9.46
N SER A 96 9.59 -1.60 -10.52
CA SER A 96 8.75 -1.50 -11.71
C SER A 96 7.26 -1.72 -11.43
N TRP A 97 6.90 -2.55 -10.45
CA TRP A 97 5.50 -2.77 -10.06
C TRP A 97 4.94 -1.58 -9.28
N ARG A 98 5.72 -1.03 -8.33
CA ARG A 98 5.34 0.17 -7.58
C ARG A 98 5.18 1.36 -8.51
N SER A 99 6.16 1.57 -9.41
CA SER A 99 6.14 2.66 -10.38
C SER A 99 4.93 2.60 -11.31
N ARG A 100 4.63 1.43 -11.90
CA ARG A 100 3.44 1.29 -12.77
C ARG A 100 2.15 1.57 -12.04
N LEU A 101 2.04 1.17 -10.78
CA LEU A 101 0.85 1.41 -10.00
C LEU A 101 0.69 2.89 -9.64
N MET A 102 1.77 3.55 -9.19
CA MET A 102 1.72 4.94 -8.74
C MET A 102 1.59 5.95 -9.87
N HIS A 103 2.18 5.66 -11.04
CA HIS A 103 2.21 6.60 -12.19
C HIS A 103 1.18 6.24 -13.27
N ARG A 104 0.22 5.36 -12.98
CA ARG A 104 -0.86 5.07 -13.92
C ARG A 104 -1.75 6.30 -14.13
N ASP A 105 -2.34 6.39 -15.32
CA ASP A 105 -3.31 7.44 -15.61
C ASP A 105 -4.60 7.23 -14.81
N LEU A 106 -4.94 8.21 -14.00
CA LEU A 106 -6.18 8.26 -13.20
C LEU A 106 -7.15 9.35 -13.71
N GLY A 107 -6.91 9.88 -14.91
CA GLY A 107 -7.65 11.01 -15.48
C GLY A 107 -7.44 12.28 -14.64
N ALA A 108 -8.52 12.95 -14.28
CA ALA A 108 -8.45 14.19 -13.48
C ALA A 108 -8.15 13.96 -11.99
N ARG A 109 -8.13 12.73 -11.53
CA ARG A 109 -7.92 12.41 -10.11
C ARG A 109 -6.44 12.48 -9.74
N ARG A 110 -6.13 13.19 -8.67
CA ARG A 110 -4.80 13.19 -8.07
C ARG A 110 -4.82 12.30 -6.84
N LEU A 111 -3.89 11.35 -6.79
CA LEU A 111 -3.75 10.42 -5.69
C LEU A 111 -2.38 10.63 -5.04
N GLN A 112 -2.38 10.83 -3.73
CA GLN A 112 -1.14 10.88 -2.95
C GLN A 112 -0.77 9.47 -2.53
N TRP A 113 0.44 9.02 -2.86
CA TRP A 113 0.88 7.67 -2.55
C TRP A 113 1.79 7.62 -1.34
N PHE A 114 1.44 6.79 -0.38
CA PHE A 114 2.22 6.51 0.83
C PHE A 114 2.73 5.07 0.81
N GLY A 115 4.03 4.89 1.01
CA GLY A 115 4.64 3.58 1.14
C GLY A 115 4.79 3.18 2.61
N TRP A 116 4.34 1.97 2.97
CA TRP A 116 4.51 1.38 4.29
C TRP A 116 5.44 0.18 4.17
N TRP A 117 6.72 0.44 4.36
CA TRP A 117 7.76 -0.57 4.18
C TRP A 117 8.09 -1.30 5.48
N LEU A 118 7.72 -2.59 5.52
CA LEU A 118 7.99 -3.48 6.63
C LEU A 118 9.40 -4.05 6.51
N GLN A 119 10.29 -3.60 7.36
CA GLN A 119 11.69 -4.03 7.47
C GLN A 119 11.84 -5.18 8.49
N THR A 120 10.90 -6.14 8.47
CA THR A 120 10.95 -7.34 9.31
C THR A 120 12.16 -8.19 8.92
N PRO A 121 13.01 -8.60 9.88
CA PRO A 121 14.16 -9.47 9.62
C PRO A 121 13.76 -10.76 8.90
N LEU A 122 14.66 -11.27 8.06
CA LEU A 122 14.38 -12.45 7.23
C LEU A 122 14.03 -13.69 8.06
N ASP A 123 14.75 -13.95 9.12
CA ASP A 123 14.51 -15.06 10.04
C ASP A 123 13.12 -14.98 10.69
N GLN A 124 12.68 -13.77 11.04
CA GLN A 124 11.35 -13.54 11.58
C GLN A 124 10.27 -13.74 10.52
N CYS A 125 10.51 -13.30 9.26
CA CYS A 125 9.59 -13.57 8.15
C CYS A 125 9.42 -15.08 7.93
N LEU A 126 10.52 -15.83 7.96
CA LEU A 126 10.50 -17.29 7.82
C LEU A 126 9.77 -17.95 8.98
N THR A 127 10.01 -17.50 10.20
CA THR A 127 9.35 -18.01 11.41
C THR A 127 7.84 -17.76 11.35
N TRP A 128 7.41 -16.55 11.07
CA TRP A 128 5.99 -16.24 10.94
C TRP A 128 5.32 -16.93 9.75
N ASN A 129 6.04 -17.15 8.65
CA ASN A 129 5.51 -17.91 7.51
C ASN A 129 5.21 -19.38 7.90
N ARG A 130 6.03 -19.99 8.76
CA ARG A 130 5.82 -21.38 9.22
C ARG A 130 4.57 -21.55 10.08
N SER A 131 4.15 -20.52 10.82
CA SER A 131 2.93 -20.54 11.63
C SER A 131 1.64 -20.29 10.84
N ARG A 132 1.75 -19.91 9.54
CA ARG A 132 0.58 -19.65 8.70
C ARG A 132 -0.04 -20.94 8.18
N HIS A 133 -1.37 -20.93 8.00
CA HIS A 133 -2.07 -22.02 7.33
C HIS A 133 -1.55 -22.24 5.90
N ARG A 134 -1.40 -21.13 5.14
CA ARG A 134 -0.78 -21.14 3.82
C ARG A 134 0.67 -20.68 3.91
N ARG A 135 1.60 -21.56 3.56
CA ARG A 135 3.04 -21.30 3.58
C ARG A 135 3.56 -20.93 2.19
N VAL A 136 4.39 -19.92 2.14
CA VAL A 136 5.15 -19.56 0.94
C VAL A 136 6.51 -20.26 1.01
N PRO A 137 7.05 -20.81 -0.09
CA PRO A 137 8.38 -21.42 -0.08
C PRO A 137 9.46 -20.48 0.43
N ASP A 138 10.34 -20.96 1.30
CA ASP A 138 11.40 -20.14 1.94
C ASP A 138 12.29 -19.44 0.90
N ALA A 139 12.58 -20.10 -0.23
CA ALA A 139 13.36 -19.50 -1.32
C ALA A 139 12.71 -18.24 -1.90
N VAL A 140 11.37 -18.23 -2.04
CA VAL A 140 10.61 -17.07 -2.51
C VAL A 140 10.69 -15.91 -1.52
N ILE A 141 10.57 -16.21 -0.21
CA ILE A 141 10.68 -15.19 0.85
C ILE A 141 12.09 -14.57 0.83
N ARG A 142 13.14 -15.40 0.74
CA ARG A 142 14.53 -14.93 0.66
C ARG A 142 14.78 -14.05 -0.55
N ALA A 143 14.30 -14.47 -1.74
CA ALA A 143 14.47 -13.69 -2.96
C ALA A 143 13.74 -12.33 -2.87
N MET A 144 12.52 -12.30 -2.35
CA MET A 144 11.77 -11.04 -2.17
C MET A 144 12.38 -10.15 -1.09
N HIS A 145 12.87 -10.72 0.00
CA HIS A 145 13.56 -9.98 1.05
C HIS A 145 14.85 -9.34 0.49
N GLN A 146 15.65 -10.09 -0.27
CA GLN A 146 16.85 -9.58 -0.92
C GLN A 146 16.54 -8.40 -1.85
N LYS A 147 15.52 -8.51 -2.71
CA LYS A 147 15.09 -7.42 -3.58
C LYS A 147 14.78 -6.15 -2.79
N LEU A 148 14.04 -6.27 -1.70
CA LEU A 148 13.65 -5.12 -0.88
C LEU A 148 14.81 -4.51 -0.06
N THR A 149 15.95 -5.17 0.02
CA THR A 149 17.13 -4.68 0.74
C THR A 149 18.24 -4.17 -0.17
N THR A 150 18.14 -4.42 -1.48
CA THR A 150 19.17 -4.06 -2.47
C THR A 150 18.59 -3.22 -3.62
N PRO A 151 19.36 -2.22 -4.13
CA PRO A 151 19.00 -1.52 -5.36
C PRO A 151 18.90 -2.48 -6.56
N PRO A 152 18.07 -2.18 -7.57
CA PRO A 152 17.19 -1.00 -7.67
C PRO A 152 15.84 -1.18 -6.94
N ASP A 153 15.52 -2.37 -6.45
CA ASP A 153 14.20 -2.73 -5.94
C ASP A 153 13.96 -2.25 -4.48
N ARG A 154 15.01 -1.82 -3.77
CA ARG A 154 14.86 -1.26 -2.42
C ARG A 154 14.00 0.00 -2.48
N PRO A 155 12.91 0.10 -1.66
CA PRO A 155 12.03 1.27 -1.66
C PRO A 155 12.77 2.56 -1.34
N ASP A 156 12.52 3.60 -2.13
CA ASP A 156 13.15 4.91 -2.00
C ASP A 156 12.12 6.04 -2.16
N PRO A 157 12.21 7.15 -1.39
CA PRO A 157 11.31 8.29 -1.53
C PRO A 157 11.25 8.88 -2.95
N SER A 158 12.35 8.80 -3.72
CA SER A 158 12.42 9.30 -5.10
C SER A 158 11.53 8.57 -6.10
N GLU A 159 10.91 7.45 -5.70
CA GLU A 159 9.96 6.71 -6.55
C GLU A 159 8.63 7.47 -6.79
N GLY A 160 8.40 8.59 -6.11
CA GLY A 160 7.18 9.39 -6.21
C GLY A 160 6.21 9.20 -5.04
N PHE A 161 6.68 8.63 -3.93
CA PHE A 161 5.90 8.62 -2.69
C PHE A 161 5.76 10.01 -2.09
N THR A 162 4.55 10.37 -1.67
CA THR A 162 4.29 11.53 -0.80
C THR A 162 4.95 11.30 0.58
N GLY A 163 4.94 10.06 1.04
CA GLY A 163 5.64 9.64 2.26
C GLY A 163 6.02 8.16 2.20
N LEU A 164 7.22 7.84 2.71
CA LEU A 164 7.71 6.46 2.84
C LEU A 164 8.03 6.15 4.30
N VAL A 165 7.12 5.42 4.93
CA VAL A 165 7.23 4.98 6.33
C VAL A 165 7.97 3.65 6.41
N ARG A 166 8.91 3.54 7.35
CA ARG A 166 9.65 2.31 7.64
C ARG A 166 9.19 1.76 8.98
N LEU A 167 8.75 0.51 9.01
CA LEU A 167 8.27 -0.16 10.20
C LEU A 167 9.04 -1.47 10.42
N ASN A 168 9.31 -1.80 11.68
CA ASN A 168 9.85 -3.11 12.04
C ASN A 168 8.95 -3.79 13.07
N PRO A 169 7.98 -4.59 12.64
CA PRO A 169 7.04 -5.26 13.55
C PRO A 169 7.69 -6.25 14.53
N ALA A 170 8.93 -6.65 14.27
CA ALA A 170 9.67 -7.54 15.16
C ALA A 170 10.41 -6.80 16.30
N ALA A 171 10.64 -5.51 16.18
CA ALA A 171 11.44 -4.73 17.13
C ALA A 171 10.61 -4.03 18.21
N ALA A 172 9.36 -3.63 17.89
CA ALA A 172 8.52 -2.87 18.79
C ALA A 172 7.03 -3.07 18.46
N SER A 173 6.15 -2.57 19.33
CA SER A 173 4.71 -2.55 19.11
C SER A 173 4.38 -1.92 17.75
N LEU A 174 3.69 -2.66 16.90
CA LEU A 174 3.27 -2.17 15.58
C LEU A 174 2.32 -0.97 15.71
N ASN A 175 1.42 -0.99 16.70
CA ASN A 175 0.48 0.10 16.93
C ASN A 175 1.21 1.40 17.30
N ASP A 176 2.24 1.34 18.13
CA ASP A 176 3.00 2.53 18.52
C ASP A 176 3.77 3.10 17.32
N GLN A 177 4.38 2.24 16.51
CA GLN A 177 5.05 2.64 15.29
C GLN A 177 4.08 3.31 14.30
N VAL A 178 2.88 2.73 14.12
CA VAL A 178 1.82 3.28 13.26
C VAL A 178 1.36 4.65 13.76
N ASN A 179 1.07 4.79 15.06
CA ASN A 179 0.63 6.04 15.64
C ASN A 179 1.68 7.15 15.47
N GLN A 180 2.96 6.84 15.70
CA GLN A 180 4.06 7.80 15.48
C GLN A 180 4.18 8.21 14.01
N ALA A 181 4.04 7.27 13.09
CA ALA A 181 4.10 7.53 11.65
C ALA A 181 2.94 8.43 11.19
N LEU A 182 1.72 8.15 11.63
CA LEU A 182 0.54 8.96 11.29
C LEU A 182 0.67 10.40 11.81
N LEU A 183 1.14 10.58 13.05
CA LEU A 183 1.42 11.90 13.59
C LEU A 183 2.49 12.65 12.79
N SER A 184 3.48 11.95 12.26
CA SER A 184 4.51 12.55 11.41
C SER A 184 3.97 12.98 10.04
N ILE A 185 3.11 12.18 9.41
CA ILE A 185 2.45 12.52 8.13
C ILE A 185 1.59 13.77 8.31
N LEU A 186 0.73 13.82 9.32
CA LEU A 186 -0.16 14.97 9.57
C LEU A 186 0.61 16.28 9.77
N ARG A 187 1.76 16.26 10.46
CA ARG A 187 2.61 17.44 10.64
C ARG A 187 3.26 17.93 9.35
N HIS A 188 3.40 17.11 8.35
CA HIS A 188 3.95 17.50 7.04
C HIS A 188 2.89 18.12 6.13
N GLU A 189 1.62 17.78 6.31
CA GLU A 189 0.50 18.35 5.55
C GLU A 189 0.13 19.77 6.01
N GLU A 190 0.52 20.17 7.24
CA GLU A 190 0.25 21.50 7.81
C GLU A 190 1.32 22.56 7.42
N ARG A 191 2.34 22.22 6.64
CA ARG A 191 3.43 23.11 6.22
C ARG A 191 3.38 23.43 4.74
#